data_c516e4f1a716e7067f17dff55f8821a2
#
_entry.id   c516e4f1a716e7067f17dff55f8821a2
#
_cell.length_a   1.000
_cell.length_b   1.000
_cell.length_c   1.000
_cell.angle_alpha   90.00
_cell.angle_beta   90.00
_cell.angle_gamma   90.00
#
_symmetry.space_group_name_H-M   'P 1'
#
loop_
_entity.id
_entity.type
_entity.pdbx_description
1 polymer ?
#
loop_
_entity_poly.entity_id
_entity_poly.type
_entity_poly.pdbx_seq_one_letter_code
_entity_poly.pdbx_strand_id
1 'polypeptide(L)'
;MDDKEQKFKTYRSLSNMHNFRLRLFAEGILTGILAGIVISFFRFALSEMEYLRGALYNRLWVSDWSINACWFAVLIAIAFILHKLNCIEPMAAGSGIPQVKGAILGLMKMRWLHILWVKLTAGIIGIGAGLSLGREGPSIQLGAVTAQGVSRLMGRTRMEERYLLTSGASAGLAAAFNAPLAGVIFALEELHRNFSIMVLLPSMAAAFTATIISRAIFGRATIFDIPDLQLLPIGYYGIVILVALASGLAGVIFNWGLLNIGRFYSLPCFKRPVQKIAFALICAGILGYFLPEVLGGGNDLINHLAKAPVSLQLLLIFLAGKLLFTLISYGCGVPGGFFLPMLVIGALCGSICAQILIMFGWIEPAYATNIMVVAMAALFASSVRAPITGTVLIMEMTASYQQLLSLAIAAMVAFVIAELCHSKPIYEELMQRMLRKKAPEPAVLEQRNVIELAVCSGSSVSGKLIKDIPWPPNTLLVDVKRGESQLIPAGDTRLLSGDFIYILTATEHVEALTKMVEE
;
A
#
# COMPACT_ATOMS: atom_id res chain seq x y z
N MET A 1 -43.05 -25.98 11.92
CA MET A 1 -41.88 -25.59 12.73
C MET A 1 -42.23 -24.28 13.41
N ASP A 2 -42.21 -24.26 14.73
CA ASP A 2 -42.81 -23.20 15.55
C ASP A 2 -42.03 -21.88 15.39
N ASP A 3 -42.72 -20.76 15.16
CA ASP A 3 -42.16 -19.40 15.01
C ASP A 3 -41.21 -19.03 16.17
N LYS A 4 -41.47 -19.57 17.36
CA LYS A 4 -40.64 -19.47 18.55
C LYS A 4 -39.27 -20.15 18.39
N GLU A 5 -39.24 -21.32 17.75
CA GLU A 5 -38.01 -22.11 17.56
C GLU A 5 -37.11 -21.44 16.50
N GLN A 6 -37.71 -20.84 15.49
CA GLN A 6 -36.98 -20.09 14.46
C GLN A 6 -36.41 -18.77 15.01
N LYS A 7 -37.20 -18.06 15.84
CA LYS A 7 -36.72 -16.86 16.56
C LYS A 7 -35.60 -17.20 17.54
N PHE A 8 -35.66 -18.31 18.25
CA PHE A 8 -34.63 -18.76 19.18
C PHE A 8 -33.32 -19.15 18.45
N LYS A 9 -33.43 -19.85 17.31
CA LYS A 9 -32.25 -20.16 16.46
C LYS A 9 -31.60 -18.90 15.90
N THR A 10 -32.40 -17.93 15.44
CA THR A 10 -31.91 -16.62 14.98
C THR A 10 -31.21 -15.86 16.10
N TYR A 11 -31.82 -15.81 17.30
CA TYR A 11 -31.20 -15.16 18.46
C TYR A 11 -29.86 -15.80 18.86
N ARG A 12 -29.80 -17.15 18.88
CA ARG A 12 -28.57 -17.90 19.19
C ARG A 12 -27.48 -17.65 18.12
N SER A 13 -27.84 -17.57 16.85
CA SER A 13 -26.94 -17.24 15.77
C SER A 13 -26.39 -15.81 15.91
N LEU A 14 -27.25 -14.83 16.20
CA LEU A 14 -26.85 -13.44 16.44
C LEU A 14 -25.95 -13.29 17.68
N SER A 15 -26.26 -14.00 18.75
CA SER A 15 -25.44 -14.03 19.97
C SER A 15 -24.06 -14.63 19.71
N ASN A 16 -23.95 -15.71 18.93
CA ASN A 16 -22.68 -16.30 18.54
C ASN A 16 -21.84 -15.35 17.67
N MET A 17 -22.47 -14.62 16.75
CA MET A 17 -21.80 -13.60 15.93
C MET A 17 -21.33 -12.41 16.79
N HIS A 18 -22.12 -12.00 17.79
CA HIS A 18 -21.73 -10.92 18.71
C HIS A 18 -20.49 -11.31 19.53
N ASN A 19 -20.47 -12.50 20.12
CA ASN A 19 -19.32 -13.02 20.86
C ASN A 19 -18.08 -13.16 19.98
N PHE A 20 -18.25 -13.55 18.72
CA PHE A 20 -17.16 -13.62 17.74
C PHE A 20 -16.56 -12.24 17.45
N ARG A 21 -17.39 -11.20 17.26
CA ARG A 21 -16.93 -9.82 17.03
C ARG A 21 -16.17 -9.25 18.22
N LEU A 22 -16.69 -9.44 19.44
CA LEU A 22 -16.03 -8.98 20.67
C LEU A 22 -14.67 -9.64 20.87
N ARG A 23 -14.58 -10.94 20.57
CA ARG A 23 -13.33 -11.68 20.63
C ARG A 23 -12.31 -11.14 19.63
N LEU A 24 -12.68 -10.96 18.36
CA LEU A 24 -11.80 -10.36 17.35
C LEU A 24 -11.36 -8.94 17.71
N PHE A 25 -12.24 -8.15 18.33
CA PHE A 25 -11.90 -6.83 18.83
C PHE A 25 -10.83 -6.89 19.93
N ALA A 26 -10.98 -7.77 20.92
CA ALA A 26 -9.99 -7.95 21.98
C ALA A 26 -8.64 -8.46 21.43
N GLU A 27 -8.68 -9.38 20.47
CA GLU A 27 -7.48 -9.87 19.77
C GLU A 27 -6.84 -8.75 18.90
N GLY A 28 -7.65 -7.85 18.36
CA GLY A 28 -7.19 -6.65 17.69
C GLY A 28 -6.39 -5.74 18.64
N ILE A 29 -6.88 -5.51 19.87
CA ILE A 29 -6.14 -4.76 20.90
C ILE A 29 -4.79 -5.43 21.21
N LEU A 30 -4.78 -6.73 21.45
CA LEU A 30 -3.55 -7.48 21.74
C LEU A 30 -2.55 -7.38 20.57
N THR A 31 -3.05 -7.56 19.36
CA THR A 31 -2.26 -7.39 18.13
C THR A 31 -1.70 -5.98 18.03
N GLY A 32 -2.51 -4.96 18.32
CA GLY A 32 -2.11 -3.56 18.33
C GLY A 32 -1.00 -3.26 19.34
N ILE A 33 -1.08 -3.84 20.56
CA ILE A 33 -0.04 -3.71 21.58
C ILE A 33 1.29 -4.26 21.05
N LEU A 34 1.29 -5.51 20.60
CA LEU A 34 2.50 -6.18 20.17
C LEU A 34 3.10 -5.56 18.90
N ALA A 35 2.27 -5.28 17.90
CA ALA A 35 2.69 -4.60 16.68
C ALA A 35 3.20 -3.18 16.99
N GLY A 36 2.52 -2.43 17.86
CA GLY A 36 2.94 -1.10 18.29
C GLY A 36 4.33 -1.09 18.90
N ILE A 37 4.66 -2.06 19.76
CA ILE A 37 6.00 -2.22 20.36
C ILE A 37 7.04 -2.52 19.27
N VAL A 38 6.79 -3.52 18.42
CA VAL A 38 7.72 -3.94 17.35
C VAL A 38 8.03 -2.78 16.39
N ILE A 39 6.99 -2.05 15.98
CA ILE A 39 7.15 -0.97 15.03
C ILE A 39 7.77 0.28 15.67
N SER A 40 7.47 0.56 16.93
CA SER A 40 8.15 1.63 17.66
C SER A 40 9.63 1.34 17.80
N PHE A 41 10.02 0.10 18.10
CA PHE A 41 11.41 -0.31 18.10
C PHE A 41 12.07 -0.12 16.72
N PHE A 42 11.39 -0.54 15.65
CA PHE A 42 11.88 -0.38 14.28
C PHE A 42 12.08 1.10 13.91
N ARG A 43 11.13 1.97 14.28
CA ARG A 43 11.22 3.42 14.08
C ARG A 43 12.39 4.03 14.84
N PHE A 44 12.55 3.66 16.12
CA PHE A 44 13.65 4.13 16.96
C PHE A 44 15.01 3.74 16.35
N ALA A 45 15.18 2.46 16.00
CA ALA A 45 16.42 1.98 15.41
C ALA A 45 16.76 2.68 14.08
N LEU A 46 15.75 2.96 13.23
CA LEU A 46 15.94 3.71 12.00
C LEU A 46 16.32 5.15 12.24
N SER A 47 15.70 5.83 13.20
CA SER A 47 16.03 7.21 13.57
C SER A 47 17.49 7.33 14.04
N GLU A 48 17.94 6.40 14.88
CA GLU A 48 19.34 6.34 15.32
C GLU A 48 20.32 6.09 14.16
N MET A 49 19.95 5.19 13.24
CA MET A 49 20.78 4.92 12.06
C MET A 49 20.85 6.11 11.11
N GLU A 50 19.75 6.87 10.93
CA GLU A 50 19.72 8.10 10.14
C GLU A 50 20.60 9.19 10.77
N TYR A 51 20.52 9.36 12.08
CA TYR A 51 21.37 10.28 12.84
C TYR A 51 22.86 9.91 12.72
N LEU A 52 23.19 8.62 12.92
CA LEU A 52 24.57 8.12 12.80
C LEU A 52 25.11 8.31 11.37
N ARG A 53 24.28 8.07 10.36
CA ARG A 53 24.63 8.29 8.96
C ARG A 53 24.96 9.77 8.71
N GLY A 54 24.11 10.70 9.15
CA GLY A 54 24.36 12.14 9.02
C GLY A 54 25.68 12.57 9.67
N ALA A 55 25.92 12.13 10.92
CA ALA A 55 27.16 12.40 11.64
C ALA A 55 28.39 11.80 10.93
N LEU A 56 28.23 10.61 10.34
CA LEU A 56 29.30 9.95 9.59
C LEU A 56 29.67 10.74 8.32
N TYR A 57 28.70 11.13 7.47
CA TYR A 57 29.00 11.89 6.25
C TYR A 57 29.61 13.25 6.54
N ASN A 58 29.19 13.93 7.62
CA ASN A 58 29.83 15.17 8.06
C ASN A 58 31.31 14.99 8.41
N ARG A 59 31.68 13.84 8.98
CA ARG A 59 33.10 13.51 9.26
C ARG A 59 33.85 13.08 8.00
N LEU A 60 33.25 12.27 7.15
CA LEU A 60 33.85 11.78 5.91
C LEU A 60 34.16 12.91 4.94
N TRP A 61 33.35 13.96 4.92
CA TRP A 61 33.58 15.14 4.06
C TRP A 61 34.93 15.86 4.32
N VAL A 62 35.43 15.80 5.57
CA VAL A 62 36.68 16.44 5.99
C VAL A 62 37.82 15.43 6.09
N SER A 63 37.55 14.13 5.84
CA SER A 63 38.52 13.06 6.04
C SER A 63 39.36 12.75 4.81
N ASP A 64 40.49 12.08 5.03
CA ASP A 64 41.38 11.61 3.97
C ASP A 64 40.70 10.60 3.04
N TRP A 65 41.20 10.48 1.83
CA TRP A 65 40.68 9.54 0.84
C TRP A 65 40.70 8.08 1.31
N SER A 66 41.63 7.69 2.18
CA SER A 66 41.76 6.35 2.73
C SER A 66 40.58 5.98 3.62
N ILE A 67 40.04 6.93 4.41
CA ILE A 67 38.88 6.73 5.27
C ILE A 67 37.63 6.63 4.38
N ASN A 68 37.56 7.43 3.33
CA ASN A 68 36.46 7.35 2.37
C ASN A 68 36.44 6.01 1.62
N ALA A 69 37.60 5.49 1.20
CA ALA A 69 37.72 4.16 0.61
C ALA A 69 37.29 3.05 1.57
N CYS A 70 37.66 3.18 2.86
CA CYS A 70 37.19 2.25 3.90
C CYS A 70 35.66 2.26 4.04
N TRP A 71 35.02 3.43 3.96
CA TRP A 71 33.57 3.51 3.99
C TRP A 71 32.91 2.73 2.84
N PHE A 72 33.41 2.88 1.59
CA PHE A 72 32.89 2.10 0.46
C PHE A 72 33.12 0.58 0.66
N ALA A 73 34.24 0.17 1.26
CA ALA A 73 34.46 -1.23 1.63
C ALA A 73 33.43 -1.73 2.65
N VAL A 74 33.06 -0.90 3.64
CA VAL A 74 31.99 -1.19 4.60
C VAL A 74 30.63 -1.34 3.89
N LEU A 75 30.30 -0.47 2.95
CA LEU A 75 29.06 -0.58 2.16
C LEU A 75 29.00 -1.88 1.36
N ILE A 76 30.13 -2.32 0.79
CA ILE A 76 30.21 -3.62 0.11
C ILE A 76 30.02 -4.78 1.10
N ALA A 77 30.61 -4.72 2.30
CA ALA A 77 30.38 -5.72 3.34
C ALA A 77 28.92 -5.78 3.78
N ILE A 78 28.25 -4.64 3.92
CA ILE A 78 26.82 -4.53 4.17
C ILE A 78 26.02 -5.20 3.05
N ALA A 79 26.42 -5.06 1.78
CA ALA A 79 25.74 -5.74 0.66
C ALA A 79 25.76 -7.27 0.80
N PHE A 80 26.86 -7.85 1.27
CA PHE A 80 26.95 -9.29 1.53
C PHE A 80 26.04 -9.72 2.69
N ILE A 81 25.97 -8.93 3.77
CA ILE A 81 25.09 -9.20 4.92
C ILE A 81 23.63 -9.19 4.46
N LEU A 82 23.21 -8.12 3.75
CA LEU A 82 21.85 -8.00 3.24
C LEU A 82 21.48 -9.11 2.26
N HIS A 83 22.42 -9.52 1.40
CA HIS A 83 22.22 -10.65 0.52
C HIS A 83 21.98 -11.94 1.29
N LYS A 84 22.79 -12.24 2.32
CA LYS A 84 22.59 -13.42 3.18
C LYS A 84 21.21 -13.40 3.86
N LEU A 85 20.81 -12.26 4.43
CA LEU A 85 19.50 -12.11 5.08
C LEU A 85 18.35 -12.35 4.08
N ASN A 86 18.45 -11.83 2.86
CA ASN A 86 17.46 -12.08 1.81
C ASN A 86 17.40 -13.57 1.37
N CYS A 87 18.51 -14.30 1.43
CA CYS A 87 18.53 -15.73 1.14
C CYS A 87 17.86 -16.55 2.27
N ILE A 88 17.95 -16.13 3.54
CA ILE A 88 17.30 -16.79 4.69
C ILE A 88 15.77 -16.72 4.56
N GLU A 89 15.24 -15.54 4.21
CA GLU A 89 13.79 -15.35 4.05
C GLU A 89 13.45 -14.43 2.87
N PRO A 90 13.29 -15.02 1.67
CA PRO A 90 12.97 -14.25 0.46
C PRO A 90 11.63 -13.50 0.54
N MET A 91 10.69 -13.93 1.39
CA MET A 91 9.41 -13.25 1.59
C MET A 91 9.55 -11.93 2.38
N ALA A 92 10.72 -11.65 2.97
CA ALA A 92 11.02 -10.38 3.60
C ALA A 92 11.52 -9.31 2.60
N ALA A 93 11.88 -9.70 1.35
CA ALA A 93 12.42 -8.78 0.36
C ALA A 93 11.41 -7.70 -0.09
N GLY A 94 11.91 -6.52 -0.48
CA GLY A 94 11.12 -5.40 -0.99
C GLY A 94 10.16 -4.80 0.04
N SER A 95 9.04 -4.25 -0.42
CA SER A 95 8.08 -3.52 0.44
C SER A 95 7.42 -4.40 1.51
N GLY A 96 6.98 -5.61 1.18
CA GLY A 96 6.19 -6.46 2.07
C GLY A 96 4.67 -6.32 1.89
N ILE A 97 4.18 -5.22 1.34
CA ILE A 97 2.75 -5.00 1.10
C ILE A 97 2.16 -6.05 0.13
N PRO A 98 2.80 -6.35 -1.04
CA PRO A 98 2.32 -7.40 -1.93
C PRO A 98 2.25 -8.78 -1.27
N GLN A 99 3.22 -9.09 -0.39
CA GLN A 99 3.26 -10.36 0.34
C GLN A 99 2.11 -10.48 1.35
N VAL A 100 1.85 -9.39 2.11
CA VAL A 100 0.72 -9.32 3.05
C VAL A 100 -0.60 -9.46 2.31
N LYS A 101 -0.79 -8.73 1.21
CA LYS A 101 -1.98 -8.83 0.34
C LYS A 101 -2.17 -10.27 -0.16
N GLY A 102 -1.11 -10.89 -0.67
CA GLY A 102 -1.13 -12.28 -1.11
C GLY A 102 -1.45 -13.28 0.02
N ALA A 103 -1.01 -13.01 1.26
CA ALA A 103 -1.33 -13.86 2.42
C ALA A 103 -2.78 -13.69 2.86
N ILE A 104 -3.33 -12.47 2.89
CA ILE A 104 -4.75 -12.19 3.18
C ILE A 104 -5.64 -12.88 2.16
N LEU A 105 -5.29 -12.85 0.87
CA LEU A 105 -6.01 -13.57 -0.18
C LEU A 105 -5.81 -15.09 -0.15
N GLY A 106 -4.87 -15.60 0.67
CA GLY A 106 -4.56 -17.03 0.76
C GLY A 106 -3.68 -17.56 -0.35
N LEU A 107 -3.13 -16.68 -1.19
CA LEU A 107 -2.26 -17.01 -2.34
C LEU A 107 -0.79 -17.20 -1.95
N MET A 108 -0.39 -16.67 -0.79
CA MET A 108 0.98 -16.74 -0.29
C MET A 108 1.02 -17.23 1.15
N LYS A 109 2.09 -17.96 1.50
CA LYS A 109 2.34 -18.42 2.88
C LYS A 109 3.50 -17.62 3.45
N MET A 110 3.33 -17.05 4.64
CA MET A 110 4.36 -16.32 5.36
C MET A 110 4.85 -17.11 6.57
N ARG A 111 6.17 -17.12 6.79
CA ARG A 111 6.81 -17.67 7.99
C ARG A 111 7.05 -16.53 8.97
N TRP A 112 6.03 -16.25 9.81
CA TRP A 112 5.93 -15.04 10.63
C TRP A 112 7.22 -14.69 11.40
N LEU A 113 7.83 -15.65 12.09
CA LEU A 113 9.03 -15.42 12.92
C LEU A 113 10.26 -15.09 12.05
N HIS A 114 10.47 -15.82 10.94
CA HIS A 114 11.61 -15.57 10.06
C HIS A 114 11.49 -14.21 9.37
N ILE A 115 10.29 -13.89 8.89
CA ILE A 115 10.03 -12.58 8.28
C ILE A 115 10.23 -11.48 9.32
N LEU A 116 9.74 -11.65 10.55
CA LEU A 116 9.88 -10.66 11.62
C LEU A 116 11.36 -10.28 11.81
N TRP A 117 12.23 -11.25 12.04
CA TRP A 117 13.65 -11.00 12.27
C TRP A 117 14.39 -10.46 11.04
N VAL A 118 14.20 -11.09 9.88
CA VAL A 118 14.90 -10.67 8.65
C VAL A 118 14.44 -9.28 8.22
N LYS A 119 13.14 -8.99 8.31
CA LYS A 119 12.61 -7.67 7.93
C LYS A 119 13.10 -6.56 8.86
N LEU A 120 13.13 -6.82 10.17
CA LEU A 120 13.68 -5.87 11.15
C LEU A 120 15.17 -5.62 10.87
N THR A 121 15.99 -6.65 10.85
CA THR A 121 17.45 -6.49 10.75
C THR A 121 17.87 -5.94 9.39
N ALA A 122 17.39 -6.53 8.29
CA ALA A 122 17.76 -6.09 6.95
C ALA A 122 17.15 -4.73 6.60
N GLY A 123 15.96 -4.40 7.12
CA GLY A 123 15.34 -3.08 6.94
C GLY A 123 16.13 -1.98 7.66
N ILE A 124 16.53 -2.20 8.91
CA ILE A 124 17.36 -1.26 9.69
C ILE A 124 18.70 -1.03 8.98
N ILE A 125 19.39 -2.11 8.60
CA ILE A 125 20.70 -2.02 7.94
C ILE A 125 20.57 -1.34 6.56
N GLY A 126 19.61 -1.75 5.72
CA GLY A 126 19.49 -1.26 4.35
C GLY A 126 19.05 0.20 4.25
N ILE A 127 18.02 0.61 5.01
CA ILE A 127 17.54 1.99 5.07
C ILE A 127 18.58 2.86 5.80
N GLY A 128 19.14 2.36 6.89
CA GLY A 128 20.19 3.03 7.65
C GLY A 128 21.45 3.30 6.83
N ALA A 129 21.87 2.37 5.98
CA ALA A 129 23.00 2.55 5.06
C ALA A 129 22.73 3.59 3.94
N GLY A 130 21.52 4.14 3.86
CA GLY A 130 21.19 5.27 2.98
C GLY A 130 20.38 4.91 1.74
N LEU A 131 19.95 3.66 1.55
CA LEU A 131 19.07 3.33 0.42
C LEU A 131 17.79 4.17 0.46
N SER A 132 17.35 4.68 -0.70
CA SER A 132 16.10 5.44 -0.81
C SER A 132 14.90 4.52 -0.69
N LEU A 133 14.64 4.10 0.55
CA LEU A 133 13.58 3.19 0.94
C LEU A 133 12.88 3.73 2.19
N GLY A 134 11.56 3.54 2.25
CA GLY A 134 10.72 3.93 3.38
C GLY A 134 10.49 2.76 4.35
N ARG A 135 10.15 3.12 5.58
CA ARG A 135 9.86 2.18 6.68
C ARG A 135 8.45 1.61 6.66
N GLU A 136 7.54 2.19 5.90
CA GLU A 136 6.09 1.95 5.97
C GLU A 136 5.71 0.55 5.46
N GLY A 137 6.23 0.18 4.29
CA GLY A 137 6.04 -1.17 3.75
C GLY A 137 6.53 -2.26 4.71
N PRO A 138 7.77 -2.15 5.21
CA PRO A 138 8.25 -3.02 6.29
C PRO A 138 7.36 -3.03 7.52
N SER A 139 6.88 -1.88 8.00
CA SER A 139 6.01 -1.78 9.17
C SER A 139 4.67 -2.49 8.98
N ILE A 140 4.07 -2.38 7.79
CA ILE A 140 2.85 -3.11 7.43
C ILE A 140 3.09 -4.63 7.50
N GLN A 141 4.21 -5.10 6.95
CA GLN A 141 4.54 -6.52 7.00
C GLN A 141 4.90 -6.99 8.40
N LEU A 142 5.66 -6.21 9.17
CA LEU A 142 6.00 -6.50 10.57
C LEU A 142 4.74 -6.58 11.43
N GLY A 143 3.81 -5.65 11.29
CA GLY A 143 2.52 -5.69 11.97
C GLY A 143 1.70 -6.91 11.60
N ALA A 144 1.61 -7.23 10.30
CA ALA A 144 0.89 -8.41 9.82
C ALA A 144 1.49 -9.72 10.34
N VAL A 145 2.82 -9.89 10.31
CA VAL A 145 3.45 -11.13 10.82
C VAL A 145 3.40 -11.23 12.35
N THR A 146 3.38 -10.11 13.07
CA THR A 146 3.13 -10.09 14.52
C THR A 146 1.72 -10.60 14.80
N ALA A 147 0.71 -10.13 14.07
CA ALA A 147 -0.66 -10.61 14.16
C ALA A 147 -0.78 -12.09 13.79
N GLN A 148 -0.04 -12.54 12.77
CA GLN A 148 0.02 -13.96 12.42
C GLN A 148 0.58 -14.81 13.56
N GLY A 149 1.62 -14.32 14.24
CA GLY A 149 2.17 -14.97 15.44
C GLY A 149 1.12 -15.11 16.53
N VAL A 150 0.40 -14.02 16.86
CA VAL A 150 -0.71 -14.02 17.83
C VAL A 150 -1.78 -15.03 17.45
N SER A 151 -2.25 -14.99 16.19
CA SER A 151 -3.27 -15.89 15.66
C SER A 151 -2.89 -17.36 15.83
N ARG A 152 -1.66 -17.71 15.49
CA ARG A 152 -1.16 -19.09 15.59
C ARG A 152 -0.96 -19.56 17.02
N LEU A 153 -0.44 -18.71 17.88
CA LEU A 153 -0.28 -19.02 19.31
C LEU A 153 -1.64 -19.22 20.00
N MET A 154 -2.68 -18.53 19.53
CA MET A 154 -4.04 -18.67 20.03
C MET A 154 -4.83 -19.79 19.33
N GLY A 155 -4.25 -20.52 18.38
CA GLY A 155 -4.90 -21.64 17.67
C GLY A 155 -6.08 -21.20 16.81
N ARG A 156 -6.01 -20.02 16.20
CA ARG A 156 -7.11 -19.45 15.39
C ARG A 156 -7.25 -20.13 14.03
N THR A 157 -8.49 -20.10 13.52
CA THR A 157 -8.81 -20.60 12.17
C THR A 157 -8.14 -19.75 11.08
N ARG A 158 -8.00 -20.28 9.87
CA ARG A 158 -7.42 -19.54 8.73
C ARG A 158 -8.21 -18.26 8.40
N MET A 159 -9.52 -18.25 8.64
CA MET A 159 -10.35 -17.08 8.40
C MET A 159 -10.06 -15.99 9.44
N GLU A 160 -10.01 -16.36 10.72
CA GLU A 160 -9.63 -15.46 11.81
C GLU A 160 -8.20 -14.92 11.62
N GLU A 161 -7.25 -15.78 11.19
CA GLU A 161 -5.89 -15.37 10.86
C GLU A 161 -5.86 -14.27 9.79
N ARG A 162 -6.71 -14.34 8.74
CA ARG A 162 -6.80 -13.29 7.71
C ARG A 162 -7.30 -11.96 8.27
N TYR A 163 -8.30 -11.97 9.15
CA TYR A 163 -8.77 -10.75 9.82
C TYR A 163 -7.68 -10.14 10.70
N LEU A 164 -6.99 -10.96 11.48
CA LEU A 164 -5.89 -10.50 12.34
C LEU A 164 -4.68 -10.02 11.53
N LEU A 165 -4.33 -10.67 10.41
CA LEU A 165 -3.30 -10.17 9.47
C LEU A 165 -3.62 -8.75 8.99
N THR A 166 -4.88 -8.50 8.61
CA THR A 166 -5.34 -7.18 8.18
C THR A 166 -5.25 -6.17 9.32
N SER A 167 -5.65 -6.57 10.53
CA SER A 167 -5.57 -5.73 11.74
C SER A 167 -4.12 -5.39 12.11
N GLY A 168 -3.22 -6.36 12.01
CA GLY A 168 -1.79 -6.14 12.24
C GLY A 168 -1.14 -5.24 11.19
N ALA A 169 -1.53 -5.39 9.93
CA ALA A 169 -1.10 -4.50 8.85
C ALA A 169 -1.56 -3.05 9.09
N SER A 170 -2.82 -2.88 9.51
CA SER A 170 -3.40 -1.60 9.91
C SER A 170 -2.62 -0.96 11.07
N ALA A 171 -2.35 -1.74 12.14
CA ALA A 171 -1.53 -1.32 13.29
C ALA A 171 -0.12 -0.91 12.84
N GLY A 172 0.45 -1.66 11.88
CA GLY A 172 1.75 -1.40 11.32
C GLY A 172 1.87 -0.03 10.67
N LEU A 173 0.94 0.30 9.80
CA LEU A 173 0.91 1.60 9.14
C LEU A 173 0.59 2.73 10.14
N ALA A 174 -0.39 2.49 11.02
CA ALA A 174 -0.82 3.45 12.03
C ALA A 174 0.33 3.88 12.97
N ALA A 175 1.10 2.92 13.48
CA ALA A 175 2.25 3.21 14.35
C ALA A 175 3.42 3.84 13.58
N ALA A 176 3.64 3.46 12.31
CA ALA A 176 4.71 4.01 11.48
C ALA A 176 4.52 5.50 11.19
N PHE A 177 3.27 5.92 10.95
CA PHE A 177 2.92 7.29 10.54
C PHE A 177 2.22 8.13 11.61
N ASN A 178 1.95 7.56 12.79
CA ASN A 178 1.10 8.21 13.79
C ASN A 178 -0.31 8.57 13.26
N ALA A 179 -0.79 7.80 12.28
CA ALA A 179 -1.98 8.02 11.46
C ALA A 179 -2.94 6.82 11.57
N PRO A 180 -3.74 6.73 12.65
CA PRO A 180 -4.56 5.56 12.92
C PRO A 180 -5.69 5.35 11.91
N LEU A 181 -6.38 6.40 11.48
CA LEU A 181 -7.47 6.28 10.51
C LEU A 181 -6.96 5.87 9.14
N ALA A 182 -5.84 6.46 8.70
CA ALA A 182 -5.19 6.08 7.46
C ALA A 182 -4.75 4.61 7.46
N GLY A 183 -4.22 4.12 8.59
CA GLY A 183 -3.85 2.71 8.75
C GLY A 183 -5.05 1.77 8.57
N VAL A 184 -6.20 2.11 9.14
CA VAL A 184 -7.45 1.34 8.98
C VAL A 184 -7.93 1.37 7.54
N ILE A 185 -8.04 2.58 6.95
CA ILE A 185 -8.56 2.76 5.60
C ILE A 185 -7.67 2.04 4.57
N PHE A 186 -6.34 2.17 4.68
CA PHE A 186 -5.40 1.45 3.82
C PHE A 186 -5.60 -0.07 3.88
N ALA A 187 -5.80 -0.62 5.08
CA ALA A 187 -6.02 -2.05 5.26
C ALA A 187 -7.33 -2.52 4.60
N LEU A 188 -8.38 -1.69 4.62
CA LEU A 188 -9.67 -1.99 4.01
C LEU A 188 -9.68 -1.74 2.50
N GLU A 189 -9.17 -0.59 2.04
CA GLU A 189 -9.21 -0.15 0.65
C GLU A 189 -8.19 -0.91 -0.22
N GLU A 190 -6.94 -1.06 0.25
CA GLU A 190 -5.87 -1.64 -0.57
C GLU A 190 -5.61 -3.12 -0.26
N LEU A 191 -5.56 -3.53 1.01
CA LEU A 191 -5.16 -4.90 1.34
C LEU A 191 -6.31 -5.88 1.27
N HIS A 192 -7.42 -5.59 1.98
CA HIS A 192 -8.55 -6.52 2.10
C HIS A 192 -9.59 -6.30 0.99
N ARG A 193 -9.70 -5.08 0.48
CA ARG A 193 -10.70 -4.64 -0.52
C ARG A 193 -12.14 -4.94 -0.11
N ASN A 194 -12.40 -4.88 1.19
CA ASN A 194 -13.71 -5.13 1.77
C ASN A 194 -13.91 -4.30 3.04
N PHE A 195 -14.97 -3.51 3.08
CA PHE A 195 -15.36 -2.65 4.20
C PHE A 195 -16.29 -3.38 5.20
N SER A 196 -16.11 -4.67 5.38
CA SER A 196 -16.88 -5.45 6.35
C SER A 196 -16.57 -5.02 7.80
N ILE A 197 -17.61 -4.98 8.64
CA ILE A 197 -17.49 -4.73 10.08
C ILE A 197 -16.55 -5.74 10.77
N MET A 198 -16.50 -6.98 10.25
CA MET A 198 -15.62 -8.03 10.77
C MET A 198 -14.13 -7.71 10.61
N VAL A 199 -13.78 -6.92 9.60
CA VAL A 199 -12.41 -6.44 9.36
C VAL A 199 -12.20 -5.09 10.01
N LEU A 200 -13.18 -4.19 9.91
CA LEU A 200 -13.10 -2.82 10.39
C LEU A 200 -12.82 -2.74 11.90
N LEU A 201 -13.65 -3.40 12.73
CA LEU A 201 -13.56 -3.31 14.20
C LEU A 201 -12.20 -3.76 14.75
N PRO A 202 -11.67 -4.97 14.42
CA PRO A 202 -10.37 -5.38 14.93
C PRO A 202 -9.23 -4.55 14.34
N SER A 203 -9.37 -4.03 13.10
CA SER A 203 -8.37 -3.14 12.50
C SER A 203 -8.32 -1.79 13.20
N MET A 204 -9.47 -1.22 13.55
CA MET A 204 -9.55 0.00 14.35
C MET A 204 -8.93 -0.20 15.75
N ALA A 205 -9.32 -1.28 16.44
CA ALA A 205 -8.77 -1.61 17.75
C ALA A 205 -7.24 -1.72 17.71
N ALA A 206 -6.71 -2.43 16.72
CA ALA A 206 -5.27 -2.61 16.54
C ALA A 206 -4.56 -1.30 16.17
N ALA A 207 -5.09 -0.52 15.24
CA ALA A 207 -4.50 0.75 14.79
C ALA A 207 -4.44 1.78 15.92
N PHE A 208 -5.55 2.00 16.64
CA PHE A 208 -5.59 2.96 17.73
C PHE A 208 -4.66 2.55 18.89
N THR A 209 -4.68 1.27 19.27
CA THR A 209 -3.80 0.77 20.32
C THR A 209 -2.32 0.91 19.95
N ALA A 210 -1.94 0.54 18.72
CA ALA A 210 -0.57 0.69 18.24
C ALA A 210 -0.14 2.16 18.17
N THR A 211 -1.05 3.05 17.78
CA THR A 211 -0.78 4.51 17.77
C THR A 211 -0.60 5.06 19.19
N ILE A 212 -1.40 4.60 20.16
CA ILE A 212 -1.23 5.01 21.57
C ILE A 212 0.18 4.65 22.06
N ILE A 213 0.65 3.44 21.78
CA ILE A 213 2.00 2.99 22.15
C ILE A 213 3.07 3.83 21.44
N SER A 214 2.90 4.04 20.13
CA SER A 214 3.83 4.87 19.36
C SER A 214 3.90 6.31 19.91
N ARG A 215 2.75 6.91 20.27
CA ARG A 215 2.67 8.25 20.87
C ARG A 215 3.26 8.31 22.28
N ALA A 216 3.17 7.26 23.06
CA ALA A 216 3.80 7.18 24.37
C ALA A 216 5.33 7.24 24.29
N ILE A 217 5.92 6.75 23.18
CA ILE A 217 7.39 6.69 22.99
C ILE A 217 7.90 7.94 22.25
N PHE A 218 7.23 8.36 21.16
CA PHE A 218 7.69 9.43 20.27
C PHE A 218 6.95 10.77 20.46
N GLY A 219 5.97 10.82 21.37
CA GLY A 219 5.13 12.01 21.54
C GLY A 219 4.02 12.12 20.49
N ARG A 220 3.35 13.30 20.52
CA ARG A 220 2.18 13.57 19.67
C ARG A 220 2.52 14.28 18.36
N ALA A 221 3.81 14.54 18.09
CA ALA A 221 4.22 15.26 16.90
C ALA A 221 3.75 14.53 15.62
N THR A 222 3.37 15.31 14.63
CA THR A 222 3.08 14.84 13.28
C THR A 222 4.36 14.31 12.63
N ILE A 223 4.21 13.47 11.62
CA ILE A 223 5.37 12.95 10.87
C ILE A 223 6.01 14.06 10.05
N PHE A 224 5.19 14.95 9.49
CA PHE A 224 5.66 16.12 8.78
C PHE A 224 5.49 17.36 9.67
N ASP A 225 6.58 18.04 9.92
CA ASP A 225 6.60 19.31 10.64
C ASP A 225 6.33 20.44 9.64
N ILE A 226 5.07 20.49 9.20
CA ILE A 226 4.59 21.48 8.23
C ILE A 226 3.93 22.62 9.02
N PRO A 227 4.26 23.89 8.71
CA PRO A 227 3.56 25.04 9.29
C PRO A 227 2.05 24.97 9.06
N ASP A 228 1.26 25.64 9.89
CA ASP A 228 -0.19 25.67 9.76
C ASP A 228 -0.62 26.03 8.33
N LEU A 229 -1.28 25.08 7.68
CA LEU A 229 -1.77 25.25 6.32
C LEU A 229 -3.02 26.13 6.32
N GLN A 230 -2.99 27.20 5.55
CA GLN A 230 -4.15 28.05 5.37
C GLN A 230 -5.24 27.34 4.60
N LEU A 231 -6.51 27.69 4.83
CA LEU A 231 -7.62 27.19 4.04
C LEU A 231 -7.48 27.68 2.59
N LEU A 232 -7.46 26.75 1.65
CA LEU A 232 -7.34 27.08 0.24
C LEU A 232 -8.65 27.69 -0.29
N PRO A 233 -8.65 28.94 -0.82
CA PRO A 233 -9.83 29.55 -1.39
C PRO A 233 -10.42 28.75 -2.55
N ILE A 234 -11.75 28.75 -2.70
CA ILE A 234 -12.45 28.01 -3.77
C ILE A 234 -11.95 28.40 -5.17
N GLY A 235 -11.55 29.66 -5.37
CA GLY A 235 -11.00 30.14 -6.64
C GLY A 235 -9.73 29.39 -7.09
N TYR A 236 -9.00 28.76 -6.17
CA TYR A 236 -7.80 27.98 -6.51
C TYR A 236 -8.07 26.50 -6.80
N TYR A 237 -9.32 26.04 -6.75
CA TYR A 237 -9.62 24.62 -7.03
C TYR A 237 -9.33 24.20 -8.48
N GLY A 238 -9.38 25.14 -9.43
CA GLY A 238 -8.91 24.89 -10.80
C GLY A 238 -7.40 24.57 -10.84
N ILE A 239 -6.63 25.23 -9.99
CA ILE A 239 -5.19 24.96 -9.82
C ILE A 239 -4.95 23.62 -9.13
N VAL A 240 -5.75 23.26 -8.12
CA VAL A 240 -5.72 21.92 -7.50
C VAL A 240 -5.88 20.83 -8.57
N ILE A 241 -6.83 20.98 -9.48
CA ILE A 241 -7.04 20.03 -10.59
C ILE A 241 -5.81 19.98 -11.50
N LEU A 242 -5.25 21.13 -11.89
CA LEU A 242 -4.04 21.19 -12.74
C LEU A 242 -2.85 20.47 -12.09
N VAL A 243 -2.60 20.74 -10.81
CA VAL A 243 -1.53 20.09 -10.04
C VAL A 243 -1.77 18.59 -9.88
N ALA A 244 -3.03 18.19 -9.67
CA ALA A 244 -3.42 16.79 -9.59
C ALA A 244 -3.19 16.04 -10.91
N LEU A 245 -3.45 16.68 -12.05
CA LEU A 245 -3.13 16.14 -13.38
C LEU A 245 -1.62 15.90 -13.55
N ALA A 246 -0.80 16.91 -13.23
CA ALA A 246 0.65 16.81 -13.33
C ALA A 246 1.22 15.74 -12.40
N SER A 247 0.80 15.74 -11.13
CA SER A 247 1.25 14.77 -10.13
C SER A 247 0.71 13.36 -10.39
N GLY A 248 -0.51 13.25 -10.95
CA GLY A 248 -1.09 11.99 -11.40
C GLY A 248 -0.27 11.35 -12.51
N LEU A 249 0.16 12.13 -13.51
CA LEU A 249 1.07 11.67 -14.56
C LEU A 249 2.44 11.28 -14.01
N ALA A 250 2.98 12.05 -13.06
CA ALA A 250 4.23 11.69 -12.39
C ALA A 250 4.11 10.35 -11.66
N GLY A 251 2.97 10.04 -11.05
CA GLY A 251 2.70 8.73 -10.44
C GLY A 251 2.63 7.59 -11.46
N VAL A 252 2.06 7.82 -12.64
CA VAL A 252 2.09 6.83 -13.75
C VAL A 252 3.53 6.56 -14.20
N ILE A 253 4.36 7.61 -14.35
CA ILE A 253 5.79 7.49 -14.71
C ILE A 253 6.55 6.74 -13.63
N PHE A 254 6.29 7.04 -12.35
CA PHE A 254 6.89 6.34 -11.21
C PHE A 254 6.56 4.85 -11.24
N ASN A 255 5.29 4.48 -11.43
CA ASN A 255 4.86 3.08 -11.54
C ASN A 255 5.53 2.37 -12.71
N TRP A 256 5.56 3.01 -13.87
CA TRP A 256 6.24 2.46 -15.05
C TRP A 256 7.72 2.21 -14.77
N GLY A 257 8.42 3.18 -14.17
CA GLY A 257 9.82 3.05 -13.79
C GLY A 257 10.05 1.89 -12.82
N LEU A 258 9.25 1.82 -11.75
CA LEU A 258 9.38 0.81 -10.71
C LEU A 258 9.09 -0.61 -11.22
N LEU A 259 8.12 -0.75 -12.11
CA LEU A 259 7.80 -2.03 -12.72
C LEU A 259 8.85 -2.48 -13.76
N ASN A 260 9.58 -1.54 -14.38
CA ASN A 260 10.58 -1.84 -15.40
C ASN A 260 12.03 -1.85 -14.89
N ILE A 261 12.30 -1.44 -13.66
CA ILE A 261 13.67 -1.42 -13.10
C ILE A 261 14.34 -2.80 -13.13
N GLY A 262 13.54 -3.87 -13.12
CA GLY A 262 14.04 -5.24 -13.27
C GLY A 262 14.80 -5.48 -14.58
N ARG A 263 14.46 -4.74 -15.66
CA ARG A 263 15.18 -4.80 -16.95
C ARG A 263 16.60 -4.25 -16.82
N PHE A 264 16.77 -3.14 -16.07
CA PHE A 264 18.09 -2.60 -15.76
C PHE A 264 18.93 -3.60 -14.98
N TYR A 265 18.36 -4.26 -14.00
CA TYR A 265 19.05 -5.28 -13.20
C TYR A 265 19.18 -6.65 -13.90
N SER A 266 18.70 -6.80 -15.11
CA SER A 266 18.95 -7.98 -15.97
C SER A 266 20.20 -7.85 -16.84
N LEU A 267 20.87 -6.67 -16.84
CA LEU A 267 22.12 -6.44 -17.56
C LEU A 267 23.22 -7.43 -17.11
N PRO A 268 24.17 -7.78 -18.01
CA PRO A 268 25.22 -8.78 -17.72
C PRO A 268 26.11 -8.43 -16.51
N CYS A 269 26.22 -7.17 -16.14
CA CYS A 269 26.97 -6.72 -14.96
C CYS A 269 26.31 -7.12 -13.62
N PHE A 270 25.02 -7.48 -13.62
CA PHE A 270 24.25 -7.84 -12.42
C PHE A 270 23.89 -9.33 -12.34
N LYS A 271 24.83 -10.20 -12.71
CA LYS A 271 24.59 -11.68 -12.71
C LYS A 271 24.27 -12.23 -11.32
N ARG A 272 24.86 -11.67 -10.26
CA ARG A 272 24.66 -12.12 -8.88
C ARG A 272 23.77 -11.13 -8.12
N PRO A 273 22.82 -11.58 -7.28
CA PRO A 273 21.98 -10.68 -6.49
C PRO A 273 22.76 -9.70 -5.61
N VAL A 274 23.90 -10.12 -5.05
CA VAL A 274 24.78 -9.27 -4.24
C VAL A 274 25.30 -8.05 -5.02
N GLN A 275 25.54 -8.18 -6.34
CA GLN A 275 26.01 -7.07 -7.18
C GLN A 275 24.95 -5.95 -7.31
N LYS A 276 23.66 -6.33 -7.32
CA LYS A 276 22.55 -5.37 -7.34
C LYS A 276 22.53 -4.53 -6.06
N ILE A 277 22.68 -5.20 -4.91
CA ILE A 277 22.70 -4.56 -3.60
C ILE A 277 23.95 -3.68 -3.46
N ALA A 278 25.13 -4.19 -3.84
CA ALA A 278 26.38 -3.43 -3.81
C ALA A 278 26.32 -2.18 -4.68
N PHE A 279 25.79 -2.29 -5.89
CA PHE A 279 25.60 -1.14 -6.78
C PHE A 279 24.69 -0.07 -6.15
N ALA A 280 23.54 -0.45 -5.60
CA ALA A 280 22.63 0.48 -4.94
C ALA A 280 23.29 1.16 -3.73
N LEU A 281 24.09 0.44 -2.93
CA LEU A 281 24.80 0.99 -1.78
C LEU A 281 25.98 1.90 -2.21
N ILE A 282 26.67 1.57 -3.29
CA ILE A 282 27.72 2.47 -3.85
C ILE A 282 27.07 3.78 -4.33
N CYS A 283 25.91 3.70 -5.03
CA CYS A 283 25.15 4.88 -5.39
C CYS A 283 24.73 5.69 -4.15
N ALA A 284 24.27 5.02 -3.06
CA ALA A 284 24.00 5.67 -1.78
C ALA A 284 25.24 6.36 -1.22
N GLY A 285 26.40 5.70 -1.28
CA GLY A 285 27.68 6.26 -0.89
C GLY A 285 28.00 7.56 -1.62
N ILE A 286 27.91 7.55 -2.93
CA ILE A 286 28.18 8.73 -3.78
C ILE A 286 27.17 9.85 -3.51
N LEU A 287 25.87 9.52 -3.49
CA LEU A 287 24.81 10.50 -3.24
C LEU A 287 24.91 11.11 -1.84
N GLY A 288 25.43 10.37 -0.86
CA GLY A 288 25.64 10.87 0.48
C GLY A 288 26.64 12.03 0.57
N TYR A 289 27.56 12.15 -0.40
CA TYR A 289 28.44 13.30 -0.51
C TYR A 289 27.81 14.48 -1.25
N PHE A 290 27.10 14.23 -2.34
CA PHE A 290 26.66 15.31 -3.24
C PHE A 290 25.20 15.73 -3.01
N LEU A 291 24.35 14.82 -2.59
CA LEU A 291 22.90 15.01 -2.44
C LEU A 291 22.36 14.18 -1.26
N PRO A 292 22.80 14.46 -0.02
CA PRO A 292 22.40 13.67 1.16
C PRO A 292 20.89 13.68 1.41
N GLU A 293 20.16 14.71 0.97
CA GLU A 293 18.71 14.85 1.11
C GLU A 293 17.92 13.78 0.33
N VAL A 294 18.53 13.18 -0.69
CA VAL A 294 17.91 12.15 -1.51
C VAL A 294 17.95 10.77 -0.82
N LEU A 295 18.83 10.59 0.17
CA LEU A 295 19.00 9.32 0.89
C LEU A 295 17.79 9.00 1.80
N GLY A 296 17.67 7.72 2.17
CA GLY A 296 16.66 7.24 3.11
C GLY A 296 15.22 7.47 2.66
N GLY A 297 14.31 7.54 3.61
CA GLY A 297 12.88 7.80 3.35
C GLY A 297 12.60 9.17 2.78
N GLY A 298 13.28 10.21 3.29
CA GLY A 298 13.19 11.61 2.85
C GLY A 298 12.20 12.47 3.64
N ASN A 299 11.89 12.12 4.89
CA ASN A 299 11.09 12.97 5.79
C ASN A 299 11.71 14.38 5.91
N ASP A 300 13.03 14.44 6.12
CA ASP A 300 13.73 15.70 6.31
C ASP A 300 13.63 16.60 5.07
N LEU A 301 13.62 16.00 3.88
CA LEU A 301 13.44 16.76 2.64
C LEU A 301 12.05 17.39 2.57
N ILE A 302 10.97 16.67 2.93
CA ILE A 302 9.62 17.25 2.99
C ILE A 302 9.56 18.40 3.99
N ASN A 303 10.11 18.21 5.18
CA ASN A 303 10.15 19.25 6.21
C ASN A 303 10.96 20.48 5.77
N HIS A 304 12.05 20.26 5.05
CA HIS A 304 12.86 21.35 4.47
C HIS A 304 12.07 22.12 3.42
N LEU A 305 11.40 21.42 2.49
CA LEU A 305 10.57 22.03 1.44
C LEU A 305 9.41 22.85 2.00
N ALA A 306 8.87 22.43 3.15
CA ALA A 306 7.77 23.13 3.80
C ALA A 306 8.20 24.42 4.53
N LYS A 307 9.47 24.49 4.97
CA LYS A 307 9.97 25.59 5.81
C LYS A 307 10.78 26.64 5.06
N ALA A 308 11.44 26.24 3.98
CA ALA A 308 12.36 27.12 3.26
C ALA A 308 12.12 27.07 1.74
N PRO A 309 12.17 28.22 1.06
CA PRO A 309 12.10 28.25 -0.40
C PRO A 309 13.38 27.62 -0.99
N VAL A 310 13.20 26.69 -1.91
CA VAL A 310 14.29 26.00 -2.62
C VAL A 310 14.24 26.44 -4.09
N SER A 311 15.39 26.71 -4.72
CA SER A 311 15.42 27.14 -6.13
C SER A 311 14.85 26.05 -7.06
N LEU A 312 14.23 26.48 -8.17
CA LEU A 312 13.63 25.56 -9.15
C LEU A 312 14.65 24.55 -9.69
N GLN A 313 15.88 24.99 -9.93
CA GLN A 313 16.95 24.12 -10.40
C GLN A 313 17.26 23.00 -9.41
N LEU A 314 17.36 23.33 -8.11
CA LEU A 314 17.63 22.35 -7.06
C LEU A 314 16.45 21.39 -6.86
N LEU A 315 15.21 21.87 -6.97
CA LEU A 315 14.01 21.02 -6.94
C LEU A 315 14.02 19.98 -8.07
N LEU A 316 14.41 20.37 -9.29
CA LEU A 316 14.53 19.45 -10.43
C LEU A 316 15.63 18.41 -10.22
N ILE A 317 16.78 18.81 -9.64
CA ILE A 317 17.87 17.89 -9.29
C ILE A 317 17.41 16.91 -8.21
N PHE A 318 16.74 17.38 -7.16
CA PHE A 318 16.19 16.51 -6.11
C PHE A 318 15.15 15.56 -6.66
N LEU A 319 14.24 16.02 -7.54
CA LEU A 319 13.23 15.18 -8.17
C LEU A 319 13.87 14.06 -9.00
N ALA A 320 14.79 14.40 -9.88
CA ALA A 320 15.50 13.42 -10.71
C ALA A 320 16.31 12.44 -9.85
N GLY A 321 17.08 12.95 -8.88
CA GLY A 321 17.87 12.16 -7.95
C GLY A 321 17.01 11.22 -7.11
N LYS A 322 15.93 11.73 -6.50
CA LYS A 322 15.02 10.93 -5.65
C LYS A 322 14.30 9.86 -6.47
N LEU A 323 13.78 10.22 -7.64
CA LEU A 323 13.11 9.28 -8.54
C LEU A 323 14.06 8.14 -8.94
N LEU A 324 15.20 8.47 -9.56
CA LEU A 324 16.14 7.47 -10.06
C LEU A 324 16.71 6.61 -8.94
N PHE A 325 17.10 7.23 -7.82
CA PHE A 325 17.69 6.48 -6.73
C PHE A 325 16.68 5.61 -5.98
N THR A 326 15.41 6.02 -5.90
CA THR A 326 14.33 5.16 -5.36
C THR A 326 14.12 3.92 -6.24
N LEU A 327 14.11 4.08 -7.57
CA LEU A 327 14.00 2.95 -8.50
C LEU A 327 15.19 1.98 -8.34
N ILE A 328 16.42 2.50 -8.28
CA ILE A 328 17.63 1.69 -8.06
C ILE A 328 17.56 0.96 -6.71
N SER A 329 17.25 1.68 -5.64
CA SER A 329 17.16 1.12 -4.28
C SER A 329 16.09 0.03 -4.16
N TYR A 330 14.91 0.24 -4.72
CA TYR A 330 13.85 -0.75 -4.67
C TYR A 330 14.17 -1.99 -5.54
N GLY A 331 14.73 -1.75 -6.73
CA GLY A 331 15.08 -2.81 -7.69
C GLY A 331 16.15 -3.78 -7.19
N CYS A 332 17.00 -3.40 -6.22
CA CYS A 332 18.03 -4.28 -5.65
C CYS A 332 17.45 -5.39 -4.75
N GLY A 333 16.17 -5.27 -4.32
CA GLY A 333 15.45 -6.29 -3.57
C GLY A 333 15.73 -6.33 -2.06
N VAL A 334 16.36 -5.30 -1.49
CA VAL A 334 16.54 -5.16 -0.04
C VAL A 334 15.19 -4.89 0.63
N PRO A 335 14.95 -5.40 1.87
CA PRO A 335 13.75 -5.07 2.64
C PRO A 335 13.60 -3.57 2.86
N GLY A 336 12.54 -2.98 2.29
CA GLY A 336 12.25 -1.56 2.35
C GLY A 336 11.11 -1.19 1.39
N GLY A 337 10.34 -0.17 1.73
CA GLY A 337 9.21 0.31 0.93
C GLY A 337 9.58 1.50 0.05
N PHE A 338 8.79 1.74 -0.98
CA PHE A 338 8.86 2.96 -1.79
C PHE A 338 7.78 3.99 -1.44
N PHE A 339 7.00 3.72 -0.40
CA PHE A 339 5.83 4.51 -0.01
C PHE A 339 6.22 5.96 0.34
N LEU A 340 7.10 6.15 1.33
CA LEU A 340 7.56 7.49 1.71
C LEU A 340 8.39 8.17 0.59
N PRO A 341 9.37 7.52 -0.06
CA PRO A 341 10.01 8.10 -1.24
C PRO A 341 9.04 8.57 -2.33
N MET A 342 7.94 7.87 -2.53
CA MET A 342 6.87 8.25 -3.46
C MET A 342 6.18 9.56 -3.00
N LEU A 343 5.89 9.71 -1.70
CA LEU A 343 5.36 10.96 -1.15
C LEU A 343 6.33 12.13 -1.31
N VAL A 344 7.63 11.88 -1.14
CA VAL A 344 8.68 12.89 -1.39
C VAL A 344 8.69 13.34 -2.85
N ILE A 345 8.56 12.40 -3.80
CA ILE A 345 8.45 12.72 -5.22
C ILE A 345 7.20 13.58 -5.45
N GLY A 346 6.08 13.26 -4.79
CA GLY A 346 4.86 14.08 -4.82
C GLY A 346 5.09 15.49 -4.29
N ALA A 347 5.78 15.62 -3.16
CA ALA A 347 6.14 16.90 -2.56
C ALA A 347 7.01 17.75 -3.50
N LEU A 348 8.02 17.14 -4.13
CA LEU A 348 8.88 17.81 -5.09
C LEU A 348 8.10 18.25 -6.34
N CYS A 349 7.25 17.40 -6.91
CA CYS A 349 6.37 17.77 -8.01
C CYS A 349 5.48 18.95 -7.63
N GLY A 350 4.86 18.90 -6.45
CA GLY A 350 4.02 19.99 -5.94
C GLY A 350 4.79 21.29 -5.73
N SER A 351 5.99 21.23 -5.16
CA SER A 351 6.85 22.41 -4.96
C SER A 351 7.29 23.04 -6.30
N ILE A 352 7.58 22.22 -7.31
CA ILE A 352 7.89 22.69 -8.68
C ILE A 352 6.65 23.37 -9.28
N CYS A 353 5.49 22.73 -9.20
CA CYS A 353 4.24 23.33 -9.69
C CYS A 353 3.93 24.65 -8.97
N ALA A 354 4.09 24.70 -7.65
CA ALA A 354 3.86 25.90 -6.85
C ALA A 354 4.77 27.06 -7.29
N GLN A 355 6.07 26.81 -7.47
CA GLN A 355 6.99 27.87 -7.95
C GLN A 355 6.63 28.37 -9.33
N ILE A 356 6.31 27.47 -10.27
CA ILE A 356 5.89 27.86 -11.62
C ILE A 356 4.61 28.73 -11.55
N LEU A 357 3.62 28.31 -10.76
CA LEU A 357 2.37 29.03 -10.61
C LEU A 357 2.55 30.41 -9.94
N ILE A 358 3.48 30.52 -8.97
CA ILE A 358 3.87 31.80 -8.35
C ILE A 358 4.56 32.71 -9.37
N MET A 359 5.46 32.18 -10.19
CA MET A 359 6.15 32.96 -11.23
C MET A 359 5.17 33.57 -12.26
N PHE A 360 4.07 32.85 -12.57
CA PHE A 360 3.00 33.38 -13.41
C PHE A 360 1.96 34.25 -12.67
N GLY A 361 2.11 34.43 -11.36
CA GLY A 361 1.14 35.20 -10.54
C GLY A 361 -0.22 34.53 -10.38
N TRP A 362 -0.31 33.22 -10.58
CA TRP A 362 -1.58 32.48 -10.48
C TRP A 362 -1.94 32.10 -9.05
N ILE A 363 -0.95 32.01 -8.18
CA ILE A 363 -1.15 31.76 -6.74
C ILE A 363 -0.25 32.66 -5.91
N GLU A 364 -0.65 32.94 -4.67
CA GLU A 364 0.15 33.64 -3.69
C GLU A 364 1.19 32.68 -3.06
N PRO A 365 2.40 33.16 -2.71
CA PRO A 365 3.43 32.34 -2.07
C PRO A 365 2.98 31.64 -0.79
N ALA A 366 2.00 32.22 -0.06
CA ALA A 366 1.43 31.65 1.16
C ALA A 366 0.79 30.26 0.94
N TYR A 367 0.34 29.95 -0.29
CA TYR A 367 -0.30 28.67 -0.62
C TYR A 367 0.66 27.64 -1.23
N ALA A 368 1.96 27.92 -1.34
CA ALA A 368 2.94 27.01 -1.93
C ALA A 368 2.95 25.63 -1.24
N THR A 369 2.91 25.62 0.09
CA THR A 369 2.89 24.40 0.89
C THR A 369 1.58 23.61 0.72
N ASN A 370 0.45 24.29 0.52
CA ASN A 370 -0.82 23.65 0.21
C ASN A 370 -0.72 22.85 -1.11
N ILE A 371 -0.15 23.46 -2.14
CA ILE A 371 0.05 22.81 -3.45
C ILE A 371 0.98 21.60 -3.32
N MET A 372 2.06 21.71 -2.52
CA MET A 372 2.94 20.59 -2.22
C MET A 372 2.17 19.41 -1.60
N VAL A 373 1.36 19.67 -0.59
CA VAL A 373 0.60 18.65 0.15
C VAL A 373 -0.48 18.02 -0.74
N VAL A 374 -1.15 18.82 -1.58
CA VAL A 374 -2.12 18.34 -2.59
C VAL A 374 -1.47 17.39 -3.59
N ALA A 375 -0.28 17.74 -4.09
CA ALA A 375 0.48 16.91 -5.03
C ALA A 375 0.92 15.56 -4.42
N MET A 376 1.25 15.54 -3.11
CA MET A 376 1.56 14.28 -2.40
C MET A 376 0.38 13.31 -2.42
N ALA A 377 -0.83 13.79 -2.11
CA ALA A 377 -2.05 12.98 -2.14
C ALA A 377 -2.38 12.50 -3.56
N ALA A 378 -2.23 13.38 -4.55
CA ALA A 378 -2.47 13.07 -5.96
C ALA A 378 -1.53 11.97 -6.48
N LEU A 379 -0.22 12.11 -6.25
CA LEU A 379 0.76 11.12 -6.69
C LEU A 379 0.53 9.76 -6.02
N PHE A 380 0.23 9.75 -4.73
CA PHE A 380 -0.11 8.53 -4.00
C PHE A 380 -1.35 7.84 -4.61
N ALA A 381 -2.45 8.58 -4.80
CA ALA A 381 -3.69 8.04 -5.34
C ALA A 381 -3.52 7.48 -6.75
N SER A 382 -2.71 8.13 -7.59
CA SER A 382 -2.37 7.66 -8.93
C SER A 382 -1.57 6.36 -8.91
N SER A 383 -0.58 6.24 -8.02
CA SER A 383 0.33 5.09 -7.97
C SER A 383 -0.30 3.88 -7.31
N VAL A 384 -0.94 4.06 -6.15
CA VAL A 384 -1.48 2.97 -5.31
C VAL A 384 -2.90 2.59 -5.74
N ARG A 385 -3.67 3.52 -6.30
CA ARG A 385 -5.10 3.37 -6.64
C ARG A 385 -6.00 3.30 -5.39
N ALA A 386 -5.61 4.03 -4.35
CA ALA A 386 -6.34 4.14 -3.08
C ALA A 386 -6.57 5.63 -2.74
N PRO A 387 -7.55 6.29 -3.37
CA PRO A 387 -7.78 7.74 -3.22
C PRO A 387 -8.27 8.11 -1.81
N ILE A 388 -9.07 7.28 -1.15
CA ILE A 388 -9.54 7.55 0.21
C ILE A 388 -8.35 7.49 1.17
N THR A 389 -7.53 6.45 1.06
CA THR A 389 -6.30 6.33 1.86
C THR A 389 -5.36 7.51 1.62
N GLY A 390 -5.12 7.90 0.37
CA GLY A 390 -4.25 9.03 0.04
C GLY A 390 -4.70 10.33 0.70
N THR A 391 -6.00 10.60 0.63
CA THR A 391 -6.63 11.78 1.26
C THR A 391 -6.45 11.78 2.77
N VAL A 392 -6.87 10.69 3.45
CA VAL A 392 -6.86 10.61 4.92
C VAL A 392 -5.44 10.52 5.46
N LEU A 393 -4.55 9.81 4.76
CA LEU A 393 -3.16 9.68 5.17
C LEU A 393 -2.45 11.03 5.20
N ILE A 394 -2.53 11.79 4.11
CA ILE A 394 -1.86 13.09 4.03
C ILE A 394 -2.48 14.06 5.03
N MET A 395 -3.80 14.04 5.21
CA MET A 395 -4.50 14.82 6.21
C MET A 395 -3.99 14.52 7.64
N GLU A 396 -3.86 13.24 8.03
CA GLU A 396 -3.35 12.86 9.35
C GLU A 396 -1.86 13.16 9.52
N MET A 397 -1.04 12.94 8.47
CA MET A 397 0.41 13.19 8.53
C MET A 397 0.77 14.68 8.64
N THR A 398 -0.10 15.56 8.12
CA THR A 398 0.06 17.02 8.18
C THR A 398 -0.77 17.66 9.28
N ALA A 399 -1.61 16.90 9.99
CA ALA A 399 -2.63 17.35 10.94
C ALA A 399 -3.55 18.46 10.40
N SER A 400 -3.72 18.57 9.10
CA SER A 400 -4.50 19.62 8.45
C SER A 400 -5.85 19.09 7.96
N TYR A 401 -6.83 19.06 8.84
CA TYR A 401 -8.20 18.63 8.52
C TYR A 401 -8.92 19.59 7.56
N GLN A 402 -8.51 20.86 7.54
CA GLN A 402 -9.08 21.88 6.67
C GLN A 402 -8.83 21.61 5.18
N GLN A 403 -7.79 20.82 4.86
CA GLN A 403 -7.41 20.46 3.48
C GLN A 403 -8.17 19.25 2.93
N LEU A 404 -9.08 18.64 3.70
CA LEU A 404 -9.76 17.40 3.32
C LEU A 404 -10.36 17.45 1.90
N LEU A 405 -11.06 18.54 1.57
CA LEU A 405 -11.74 18.67 0.29
C LEU A 405 -10.75 18.81 -0.88
N SER A 406 -9.72 19.64 -0.74
CA SER A 406 -8.69 19.83 -1.77
C SER A 406 -7.88 18.54 -2.00
N LEU A 407 -7.55 17.81 -0.94
CA LEU A 407 -6.87 16.51 -1.00
C LEU A 407 -7.74 15.45 -1.68
N ALA A 408 -9.04 15.39 -1.33
CA ALA A 408 -9.96 14.43 -1.92
C ALA A 408 -10.15 14.67 -3.43
N ILE A 409 -10.34 15.92 -3.84
CA ILE A 409 -10.45 16.28 -5.27
C ILE A 409 -9.16 15.89 -6.01
N ALA A 410 -8.00 16.25 -5.46
CA ALA A 410 -6.72 15.94 -6.08
C ALA A 410 -6.49 14.42 -6.20
N ALA A 411 -6.80 13.66 -5.15
CA ALA A 411 -6.68 12.21 -5.16
C ALA A 411 -7.61 11.56 -6.19
N MET A 412 -8.86 12.04 -6.29
CA MET A 412 -9.83 11.53 -7.28
C MET A 412 -9.41 11.86 -8.72
N VAL A 413 -8.99 13.09 -9.00
CA VAL A 413 -8.50 13.48 -10.32
C VAL A 413 -7.30 12.64 -10.74
N ALA A 414 -6.32 12.48 -9.85
CA ALA A 414 -5.13 11.68 -10.12
C ALA A 414 -5.44 10.19 -10.31
N PHE A 415 -6.42 9.65 -9.56
CA PHE A 415 -6.94 8.30 -9.76
C PHE A 415 -7.51 8.12 -11.18
N VAL A 416 -8.36 9.06 -11.63
CA VAL A 416 -8.95 9.03 -12.97
C VAL A 416 -7.88 9.10 -14.06
N ILE A 417 -6.87 9.99 -13.91
CA ILE A 417 -5.76 10.08 -14.86
C ILE A 417 -5.01 8.76 -14.99
N ALA A 418 -4.70 8.14 -13.86
CA ALA A 418 -4.00 6.87 -13.88
C ALA A 418 -4.87 5.74 -14.50
N GLU A 419 -6.23 5.81 -14.38
CA GLU A 419 -7.16 4.90 -15.05
C GLU A 419 -7.14 5.11 -16.56
N LEU A 420 -7.23 6.36 -17.03
CA LEU A 420 -7.15 6.73 -18.45
C LEU A 420 -5.81 6.33 -19.08
N CYS A 421 -4.71 6.42 -18.33
CA CYS A 421 -3.38 5.96 -18.76
C CYS A 421 -3.21 4.42 -18.67
N HIS A 422 -4.24 3.66 -18.31
CA HIS A 422 -4.18 2.20 -18.09
C HIS A 422 -3.01 1.77 -17.18
N SER A 423 -2.61 2.63 -16.24
CA SER A 423 -1.58 2.29 -15.26
C SER A 423 -2.14 1.29 -14.25
N LYS A 424 -1.48 0.17 -14.06
CA LYS A 424 -1.93 -0.86 -13.11
C LYS A 424 -1.64 -0.46 -11.67
N PRO A 425 -2.49 -0.84 -10.67
CA PRO A 425 -2.21 -0.65 -9.25
C PRO A 425 -0.88 -1.31 -8.88
N ILE A 426 0.04 -0.52 -8.29
CA ILE A 426 1.43 -0.95 -8.13
C ILE A 426 1.60 -2.22 -7.27
N TYR A 427 0.90 -2.30 -6.13
CA TYR A 427 1.04 -3.44 -5.22
C TYR A 427 0.40 -4.71 -5.76
N GLU A 428 -0.66 -4.59 -6.54
CA GLU A 428 -1.31 -5.73 -7.19
C GLU A 428 -0.41 -6.30 -8.30
N GLU A 429 0.12 -5.46 -9.18
CA GLU A 429 1.03 -5.89 -10.23
C GLU A 429 2.29 -6.53 -9.66
N LEU A 430 2.85 -5.98 -8.57
CA LEU A 430 3.99 -6.57 -7.87
C LEU A 430 3.64 -7.94 -7.28
N MET A 431 2.46 -8.09 -6.67
CA MET A 431 1.97 -9.37 -6.15
C MET A 431 1.83 -10.41 -7.29
N GLN A 432 1.19 -10.04 -8.39
CA GLN A 432 1.01 -10.91 -9.55
C GLN A 432 2.36 -11.36 -10.12
N ARG A 433 3.34 -10.45 -10.23
CA ARG A 433 4.71 -10.80 -10.68
C ARG A 433 5.42 -11.78 -9.75
N MET A 434 5.20 -11.66 -8.44
CA MET A 434 5.74 -12.60 -7.46
C MET A 434 5.10 -13.98 -7.60
N LEU A 435 3.79 -14.04 -7.84
CA LEU A 435 3.07 -15.31 -8.08
C LEU A 435 3.54 -16.00 -9.36
N ARG A 436 3.66 -15.25 -10.46
CA ARG A 436 4.16 -15.79 -11.76
C ARG A 436 5.57 -16.35 -11.66
N LYS A 437 6.45 -15.77 -10.83
CA LYS A 437 7.81 -16.31 -10.63
C LYS A 437 7.84 -17.63 -9.86
N LYS A 438 6.81 -17.93 -9.07
CA LYS A 438 6.71 -19.16 -8.28
C LYS A 438 5.99 -20.30 -9.01
N ALA A 439 5.22 -20.00 -10.03
CA ALA A 439 4.51 -21.00 -10.84
C ALA A 439 5.33 -21.33 -12.09
N PRO A 440 5.80 -22.58 -12.28
CA PRO A 440 6.52 -23.01 -13.49
C PRO A 440 5.63 -23.08 -14.74
N GLU A 441 4.31 -23.08 -14.58
CA GLU A 441 3.32 -23.00 -15.65
C GLU A 441 2.21 -22.02 -15.25
N PRO A 442 1.57 -21.33 -16.20
CA PRO A 442 0.41 -20.55 -15.90
C PRO A 442 -0.72 -21.52 -15.49
N ALA A 443 -0.82 -21.82 -14.20
CA ALA A 443 -2.15 -22.02 -13.66
C ALA A 443 -2.85 -20.68 -13.95
N VAL A 444 -3.60 -20.64 -15.03
CA VAL A 444 -4.59 -19.62 -15.27
C VAL A 444 -5.47 -19.69 -14.03
N LEU A 445 -5.21 -18.81 -13.06
CA LEU A 445 -6.19 -18.49 -12.05
C LEU A 445 -7.30 -17.86 -12.88
N GLU A 446 -8.21 -18.70 -13.35
CA GLU A 446 -9.46 -18.27 -13.93
C GLU A 446 -10.06 -17.31 -12.90
N GLN A 447 -9.97 -16.01 -13.18
CA GLN A 447 -10.62 -15.02 -12.36
C GLN A 447 -12.10 -15.29 -12.50
N ARG A 448 -12.65 -15.96 -11.49
CA ARG A 448 -14.08 -16.21 -11.41
C ARG A 448 -14.72 -14.98 -10.79
N ASN A 449 -15.63 -14.38 -11.53
CA ASN A 449 -16.40 -13.23 -11.10
C ASN A 449 -17.86 -13.67 -10.90
N VAL A 450 -18.50 -13.08 -9.90
CA VAL A 450 -19.96 -13.16 -9.81
C VAL A 450 -20.49 -12.02 -10.66
N ILE A 451 -21.24 -12.37 -11.69
CA ILE A 451 -21.92 -11.41 -12.56
C ILE A 451 -23.42 -11.47 -12.30
N GLU A 452 -24.07 -10.33 -12.38
CA GLU A 452 -25.53 -10.19 -12.31
C GLU A 452 -26.05 -9.95 -13.73
N LEU A 453 -26.99 -10.79 -14.16
CA LEU A 453 -27.62 -10.67 -15.48
C LEU A 453 -29.13 -10.74 -15.32
N ALA A 454 -29.86 -9.93 -16.10
CA ALA A 454 -31.32 -9.98 -16.15
C ALA A 454 -31.80 -10.89 -17.28
N VAL A 455 -32.67 -11.85 -16.97
CA VAL A 455 -33.29 -12.72 -18.00
C VAL A 455 -34.27 -11.91 -18.84
N CYS A 456 -33.90 -11.64 -20.08
CA CYS A 456 -34.75 -10.89 -21.01
C CYS A 456 -35.87 -11.76 -21.58
N SER A 457 -36.96 -11.10 -21.98
CA SER A 457 -38.08 -11.76 -22.65
C SER A 457 -37.66 -12.23 -24.04
N GLY A 458 -37.83 -13.53 -24.30
CA GLY A 458 -37.41 -14.12 -25.57
C GLY A 458 -35.97 -14.67 -25.56
N SER A 459 -35.22 -14.47 -24.51
CA SER A 459 -33.85 -15.03 -24.39
C SER A 459 -33.85 -16.56 -24.41
N SER A 460 -32.72 -17.12 -24.81
CA SER A 460 -32.54 -18.57 -24.96
C SER A 460 -32.73 -19.36 -23.65
N VAL A 461 -32.66 -18.69 -22.49
CA VAL A 461 -32.80 -19.27 -21.16
C VAL A 461 -34.18 -19.08 -20.53
N SER A 462 -34.98 -18.14 -21.06
CA SER A 462 -36.31 -17.83 -20.51
C SER A 462 -37.26 -19.00 -20.64
N GLY A 463 -37.94 -19.35 -19.55
CA GLY A 463 -38.91 -20.47 -19.47
C GLY A 463 -38.29 -21.86 -19.34
N LYS A 464 -36.96 -22.01 -19.39
CA LYS A 464 -36.27 -23.31 -19.26
C LYS A 464 -35.91 -23.65 -17.81
N LEU A 465 -35.72 -24.92 -17.53
CA LEU A 465 -35.14 -25.37 -16.27
C LEU A 465 -33.61 -25.16 -16.29
N ILE A 466 -33.05 -24.81 -15.14
CA ILE A 466 -31.63 -24.55 -15.01
C ILE A 466 -30.76 -25.71 -15.54
N LYS A 467 -31.20 -26.97 -15.28
CA LYS A 467 -30.49 -28.18 -15.75
C LYS A 467 -30.51 -28.37 -17.26
N ASP A 468 -31.49 -27.77 -17.95
CA ASP A 468 -31.69 -27.95 -19.40
C ASP A 468 -30.98 -26.83 -20.22
N ILE A 469 -30.33 -25.89 -19.53
CA ILE A 469 -29.58 -24.78 -20.14
C ILE A 469 -28.12 -25.22 -20.32
N PRO A 470 -27.53 -25.10 -21.54
CA PRO A 470 -26.16 -25.47 -21.81
C PRO A 470 -25.20 -24.39 -21.27
N TRP A 471 -24.98 -24.37 -19.97
CA TRP A 471 -24.06 -23.45 -19.33
C TRP A 471 -22.63 -23.67 -19.79
N PRO A 472 -21.83 -22.61 -20.00
CA PRO A 472 -20.40 -22.74 -20.22
C PRO A 472 -19.70 -23.54 -19.11
N PRO A 473 -18.56 -24.23 -19.40
CA PRO A 473 -17.84 -24.98 -18.38
C PRO A 473 -17.42 -24.08 -17.22
N ASN A 474 -17.31 -24.64 -16.02
CA ASN A 474 -16.95 -23.90 -14.79
C ASN A 474 -17.87 -22.72 -14.43
N THR A 475 -19.15 -22.77 -14.84
CA THR A 475 -20.17 -21.79 -14.52
C THR A 475 -21.09 -22.35 -13.42
N LEU A 476 -21.35 -21.54 -12.38
CA LEU A 476 -22.23 -21.88 -11.28
C LEU A 476 -23.27 -20.77 -11.06
N LEU A 477 -24.54 -21.10 -11.17
CA LEU A 477 -25.63 -20.21 -10.78
C LEU A 477 -25.70 -20.18 -9.25
N VAL A 478 -25.51 -19.00 -8.65
CA VAL A 478 -25.36 -18.81 -7.20
C VAL A 478 -26.70 -18.41 -6.56
N ASP A 479 -27.46 -17.54 -7.24
CA ASP A 479 -28.70 -16.99 -6.73
C ASP A 479 -29.64 -16.59 -7.90
N VAL A 480 -30.95 -16.57 -7.64
CA VAL A 480 -31.98 -16.06 -8.56
C VAL A 480 -32.88 -15.11 -7.78
N LYS A 481 -32.92 -13.85 -8.18
CA LYS A 481 -33.82 -12.86 -7.60
C LYS A 481 -35.02 -12.66 -8.53
N ARG A 482 -36.22 -12.95 -8.03
CA ARG A 482 -37.50 -12.80 -8.71
C ARG A 482 -38.35 -11.78 -7.97
N GLY A 483 -38.42 -10.56 -8.48
CA GLY A 483 -39.02 -9.44 -7.76
C GLY A 483 -38.35 -9.23 -6.39
N GLU A 484 -39.15 -9.32 -5.31
CA GLU A 484 -38.65 -9.22 -3.93
C GLU A 484 -38.17 -10.56 -3.33
N SER A 485 -38.34 -11.69 -4.04
CA SER A 485 -37.99 -13.02 -3.55
C SER A 485 -36.63 -13.46 -4.04
N GLN A 486 -35.81 -14.03 -3.15
CA GLN A 486 -34.57 -14.73 -3.47
C GLN A 486 -34.81 -16.24 -3.48
N LEU A 487 -34.35 -16.88 -4.55
CA LEU A 487 -34.51 -18.32 -4.76
C LEU A 487 -33.12 -18.96 -4.80
N ILE A 488 -32.89 -19.98 -3.99
CA ILE A 488 -31.71 -20.84 -4.12
C ILE A 488 -31.88 -21.67 -5.39
N PRO A 489 -31.01 -21.48 -6.42
CA PRO A 489 -31.18 -22.19 -7.67
C PRO A 489 -30.93 -23.67 -7.51
N ALA A 490 -31.87 -24.49 -7.98
CA ALA A 490 -31.77 -25.93 -8.14
C ALA A 490 -31.95 -26.30 -9.60
N GLY A 491 -31.56 -27.51 -10.00
CA GLY A 491 -31.64 -27.92 -11.40
C GLY A 491 -33.05 -27.89 -12.00
N ASP A 492 -34.08 -28.05 -11.14
CA ASP A 492 -35.52 -28.01 -11.46
C ASP A 492 -36.13 -26.59 -11.33
N THR A 493 -35.36 -25.59 -10.94
CA THR A 493 -35.80 -24.21 -10.93
C THR A 493 -35.96 -23.71 -12.38
N ARG A 494 -37.14 -23.14 -12.70
CA ARG A 494 -37.41 -22.53 -14.00
C ARG A 494 -37.07 -21.06 -13.96
N LEU A 495 -36.24 -20.60 -14.89
CA LEU A 495 -35.93 -19.19 -15.07
C LEU A 495 -37.07 -18.50 -15.83
N LEU A 496 -37.48 -17.32 -15.36
CA LEU A 496 -38.53 -16.52 -15.97
C LEU A 496 -37.98 -15.19 -16.45
N SER A 497 -38.60 -14.61 -17.45
CA SER A 497 -38.31 -13.25 -17.87
C SER A 497 -38.48 -12.27 -16.71
N GLY A 498 -37.49 -11.40 -16.48
CA GLY A 498 -37.43 -10.48 -15.36
C GLY A 498 -36.72 -11.03 -14.10
N ASP A 499 -36.26 -12.29 -14.11
CA ASP A 499 -35.38 -12.79 -13.06
C ASP A 499 -33.99 -12.16 -13.19
N PHE A 500 -33.40 -11.77 -12.05
CA PHE A 500 -31.97 -11.44 -11.98
C PHE A 500 -31.21 -12.67 -11.50
N ILE A 501 -30.25 -13.11 -12.29
CA ILE A 501 -29.44 -14.31 -11.99
C ILE A 501 -28.01 -13.91 -11.64
N TYR A 502 -27.49 -14.47 -10.56
CA TYR A 502 -26.12 -14.27 -10.08
C TYR A 502 -25.30 -15.49 -10.46
N ILE A 503 -24.32 -15.30 -11.34
CA ILE A 503 -23.55 -16.39 -11.93
C ILE A 503 -22.06 -16.22 -11.58
N LEU A 504 -21.47 -17.24 -10.95
CA LEU A 504 -20.03 -17.35 -10.76
C LEU A 504 -19.43 -18.01 -11.99
N THR A 505 -18.59 -17.26 -12.74
CA THR A 505 -18.00 -17.73 -13.99
C THR A 505 -16.61 -17.13 -14.24
N ALA A 506 -15.85 -17.72 -15.16
CA ALA A 506 -14.60 -17.14 -15.65
C ALA A 506 -14.88 -15.92 -16.55
N THR A 507 -13.97 -14.94 -16.54
CA THR A 507 -14.13 -13.69 -17.31
C THR A 507 -14.31 -13.93 -18.82
N GLU A 508 -13.71 -15.00 -19.35
CA GLU A 508 -13.81 -15.38 -20.77
C GLU A 508 -15.22 -15.82 -21.19
N HIS A 509 -16.06 -16.26 -20.25
CA HIS A 509 -17.42 -16.73 -20.50
C HIS A 509 -18.49 -15.66 -20.33
N VAL A 510 -18.12 -14.47 -19.84
CA VAL A 510 -19.07 -13.38 -19.53
C VAL A 510 -19.85 -12.96 -20.76
N GLU A 511 -19.17 -12.74 -21.89
CA GLU A 511 -19.81 -12.32 -23.14
C GLU A 511 -20.80 -13.38 -23.67
N ALA A 512 -20.43 -14.65 -23.61
CA ALA A 512 -21.28 -15.75 -24.02
C ALA A 512 -22.53 -15.87 -23.14
N LEU A 513 -22.37 -15.68 -21.82
CA LEU A 513 -23.48 -15.70 -20.86
C LEU A 513 -24.42 -14.51 -21.05
N THR A 514 -23.87 -13.32 -21.28
CA THR A 514 -24.66 -12.12 -21.56
C THR A 514 -25.55 -12.34 -22.78
N LYS A 515 -25.00 -12.84 -23.89
CA LYS A 515 -25.78 -13.16 -25.09
C LYS A 515 -26.87 -14.20 -24.82
N MET A 516 -26.58 -15.26 -24.08
CA MET A 516 -27.58 -16.31 -23.76
C MET A 516 -28.76 -15.78 -22.96
N VAL A 517 -28.55 -14.78 -22.13
CA VAL A 517 -29.54 -14.25 -21.18
C VAL A 517 -30.30 -13.04 -21.76
N GLU A 518 -29.67 -12.29 -22.65
CA GLU A 518 -30.23 -11.09 -23.29
C GLU A 518 -30.87 -11.40 -24.66
N GLU A 519 -30.27 -12.29 -25.44
CA GLU A 519 -30.76 -12.76 -26.76
C GLU A 519 -31.38 -14.18 -26.65
#